data_0d83ecf304340f7e35945ee542196400
#
_entry.id   0d83ecf304340f7e35945ee542196400
#
_cell.length_a   1.000
_cell.length_b   1.000
_cell.length_c   1.000
_cell.angle_alpha   90.00
_cell.angle_beta   90.00
_cell.angle_gamma   90.00
#
_symmetry.space_group_name_H-M   'P 1'
#
loop_
_entity.id
_entity.type
_entity.pdbx_description
1 polymer ?
#
loop_
_entity_poly.entity_id
_entity_poly.type
_entity_poly.pdbx_seq_one_letter_code
_entity_poly.pdbx_strand_id
1 'polypeptide(L)'
;KMMHTAKYMHQILDLALPAYDELFDEIDLDGLVKKNGIMYVWTKKNIASRELEIKIRDQLGVEQQLVGPKEISDLEPNLKKFYHGGVFYDYARHARNPKKILIKLFENFLNKGGKFLKLNIQNVDFDEEKPVLRTETQRFIFDRLVIACGAFSKRLTDKLHENIPLDTE
;
A
#
# COMPACT_ATOMS: atom_id res chain seq x y z
N LYS A 1 -9.13 17.83 -10.79
CA LYS A 1 -8.83 16.40 -10.97
C LYS A 1 -7.92 15.87 -9.86
N MET A 2 -6.73 16.46 -9.62
CA MET A 2 -5.76 15.99 -8.60
C MET A 2 -6.36 15.94 -7.18
N MET A 3 -7.01 17.01 -6.70
CA MET A 3 -7.65 17.06 -5.38
C MET A 3 -8.77 16.01 -5.25
N HIS A 4 -9.54 15.78 -6.30
CA HIS A 4 -10.58 14.74 -6.34
C HIS A 4 -9.96 13.35 -6.09
N THR A 5 -8.94 12.99 -6.85
CA THR A 5 -8.23 11.71 -6.66
C THR A 5 -7.62 11.61 -5.25
N ALA A 6 -6.97 12.67 -4.77
CA ALA A 6 -6.35 12.70 -3.44
C ALA A 6 -7.38 12.45 -2.32
N LYS A 7 -8.58 13.03 -2.42
CA LYS A 7 -9.66 12.82 -1.46
C LYS A 7 -10.10 11.34 -1.37
N TYR A 8 -10.31 10.69 -2.50
CA TYR A 8 -10.71 9.27 -2.50
C TYR A 8 -9.59 8.35 -2.03
N MET A 9 -8.35 8.63 -2.44
CA MET A 9 -7.18 7.90 -1.94
C MET A 9 -7.02 8.05 -0.44
N HIS A 10 -7.20 9.26 0.10
CA HIS A 10 -7.14 9.51 1.54
C HIS A 10 -8.19 8.68 2.30
N GLN A 11 -9.43 8.65 1.85
CA GLN A 11 -10.50 7.87 2.48
C GLN A 11 -10.17 6.36 2.60
N ILE A 12 -9.44 5.82 1.62
CA ILE A 12 -9.02 4.41 1.64
C ILE A 12 -7.78 4.24 2.54
N LEU A 13 -6.80 5.14 2.41
CA LEU A 13 -5.51 5.03 3.10
C LEU A 13 -5.61 5.36 4.60
N ASP A 14 -6.56 6.19 5.01
CA ASP A 14 -6.79 6.55 6.40
C ASP A 14 -7.18 5.33 7.25
N LEU A 15 -7.82 4.34 6.64
CA LEU A 15 -8.16 3.08 7.28
C LEU A 15 -6.99 2.09 7.35
N ALA A 16 -5.92 2.32 6.62
CA ALA A 16 -4.85 1.33 6.47
C ALA A 16 -4.02 1.15 7.75
N LEU A 17 -3.62 2.24 8.40
CA LEU A 17 -2.78 2.15 9.61
C LEU A 17 -3.49 1.45 10.76
N PRO A 18 -4.75 1.79 11.14
CA PRO A 18 -5.49 1.06 12.16
C PRO A 18 -5.65 -0.43 11.82
N ALA A 19 -5.99 -0.75 10.57
CA ALA A 19 -6.13 -2.14 10.13
C ALA A 19 -4.82 -2.93 10.20
N TYR A 20 -3.69 -2.29 9.90
CA TYR A 20 -2.37 -2.90 10.08
C TYR A 20 -2.01 -3.07 11.57
N ASP A 21 -2.39 -2.14 12.44
CA ASP A 21 -2.17 -2.30 13.88
C ASP A 21 -2.91 -3.51 14.43
N GLU A 22 -4.21 -3.64 14.15
CA GLU A 22 -5.01 -4.80 14.52
C GLU A 22 -4.41 -6.12 14.02
N LEU A 23 -3.99 -6.14 12.74
CA LEU A 23 -3.37 -7.32 12.14
C LEU A 23 -2.03 -7.67 12.79
N PHE A 24 -1.21 -6.67 13.11
CA PHE A 24 0.12 -6.86 13.68
C PHE A 24 0.09 -7.20 15.17
N ASP A 25 -0.99 -6.84 15.88
CA ASP A 25 -1.21 -7.28 17.26
C ASP A 25 -1.51 -8.79 17.34
N GLU A 26 -2.08 -9.37 16.28
CA GLU A 26 -2.33 -10.81 16.19
C GLU A 26 -1.08 -11.63 15.81
N ILE A 27 -0.07 -11.00 15.25
CA ILE A 27 1.09 -11.69 14.66
C ILE A 27 2.36 -11.14 15.30
N ASP A 28 3.16 -12.02 15.90
CA ASP A 28 4.48 -11.65 16.36
C ASP A 28 5.39 -11.23 15.19
N LEU A 29 5.53 -9.93 15.00
CA LEU A 29 6.39 -9.30 14.00
C LEU A 29 7.68 -8.72 14.62
N ASP A 30 8.16 -9.24 15.75
CA ASP A 30 9.27 -8.68 16.50
C ASP A 30 10.43 -8.22 15.61
N GLY A 31 10.74 -6.94 15.70
CA GLY A 31 11.79 -6.27 14.95
C GLY A 31 11.63 -6.23 13.42
N LEU A 32 10.55 -6.79 12.84
CA LEU A 32 10.28 -6.77 11.39
C LEU A 32 9.62 -5.48 10.92
N VAL A 33 8.90 -4.79 11.80
CA VAL A 33 8.27 -3.49 11.54
C VAL A 33 8.84 -2.47 12.52
N LYS A 34 9.27 -1.33 12.03
CA LYS A 34 9.75 -0.20 12.84
C LYS A 34 8.90 1.03 12.63
N LYS A 35 8.59 1.73 13.73
CA LYS A 35 7.88 3.03 13.75
C LYS A 35 8.92 4.15 13.88
N ASN A 36 9.70 4.42 12.83
CA ASN A 36 10.76 5.44 12.84
C ASN A 36 10.38 6.70 12.07
N GLY A 37 9.18 6.74 11.51
CA GLY A 37 8.79 7.79 10.59
C GLY A 37 9.41 7.65 9.18
N ILE A 38 8.97 8.49 8.28
CA ILE A 38 9.53 8.65 6.92
C ILE A 38 9.78 10.13 6.68
N MET A 39 10.94 10.44 6.11
CA MET A 39 11.30 11.78 5.73
C MET A 39 11.46 11.89 4.22
N TYR A 40 10.75 12.82 3.59
CA TYR A 40 10.97 13.21 2.20
C TYR A 40 11.70 14.53 2.15
N VAL A 41 12.80 14.57 1.43
CA VAL A 41 13.62 15.77 1.27
C VAL A 41 13.57 16.26 -0.17
N TRP A 42 13.75 17.56 -0.38
CA TRP A 42 13.77 18.16 -1.71
C TRP A 42 14.87 19.20 -1.89
N THR A 43 15.24 19.40 -3.16
CA THR A 43 16.15 20.46 -3.59
C THR A 43 15.36 21.70 -3.95
N LYS A 44 16.06 22.84 -4.13
CA LYS A 44 15.44 24.12 -4.57
C LYS A 44 14.59 23.98 -5.85
N LYS A 45 14.98 23.12 -6.78
CA LYS A 45 14.29 22.91 -8.06
C LYS A 45 12.85 22.39 -7.91
N ASN A 46 12.54 21.71 -6.82
CA ASN A 46 11.29 21.01 -6.61
C ASN A 46 10.34 21.70 -5.60
N ILE A 47 10.66 22.91 -5.15
CA ILE A 47 9.88 23.58 -4.09
C ILE A 47 8.41 23.76 -4.50
N ALA A 48 8.14 24.33 -5.66
CA ALA A 48 6.77 24.64 -6.08
C ALA A 48 5.85 23.41 -6.16
N SER A 49 6.37 22.26 -6.66
CA SER A 49 5.60 21.03 -6.70
C SER A 49 5.33 20.48 -5.30
N ARG A 50 6.30 20.62 -4.38
CA ARG A 50 6.17 20.18 -3.00
C ARG A 50 5.20 21.02 -2.18
N GLU A 51 5.20 22.33 -2.38
CA GLU A 51 4.23 23.22 -1.75
C GLU A 51 2.79 22.85 -2.09
N LEU A 52 2.53 22.45 -3.33
CA LEU A 52 1.21 21.98 -3.73
C LEU A 52 0.84 20.67 -3.05
N GLU A 53 1.76 19.70 -2.98
CA GLU A 53 1.55 18.43 -2.27
C GLU A 53 1.29 18.65 -0.77
N ILE A 54 2.05 19.53 -0.13
CA ILE A 54 1.89 19.88 1.28
C ILE A 54 0.50 20.47 1.52
N LYS A 55 0.08 21.44 0.69
CA LYS A 55 -1.25 22.07 0.78
C LYS A 55 -2.38 21.05 0.61
N ILE A 56 -2.24 20.10 -0.31
CA ILE A 56 -3.26 19.05 -0.52
C ILE A 56 -3.38 18.16 0.72
N ARG A 57 -2.26 17.74 1.31
CA ARG A 57 -2.27 16.91 2.52
C ARG A 57 -2.83 17.67 3.72
N ASP A 58 -2.47 18.94 3.86
CA ASP A 58 -2.99 19.83 4.91
C ASP A 58 -4.51 19.98 4.82
N GLN A 59 -5.05 20.21 3.62
CA GLN A 59 -6.49 20.28 3.37
C GLN A 59 -7.23 18.97 3.64
N LEU A 60 -6.53 17.84 3.61
CA LEU A 60 -7.07 16.52 3.91
C LEU A 60 -6.87 16.12 5.38
N GLY A 61 -6.25 16.98 6.20
CA GLY A 61 -6.00 16.70 7.61
C GLY A 61 -4.87 15.70 7.86
N VAL A 62 -3.99 15.46 6.87
CA VAL A 62 -2.84 14.57 7.03
C VAL A 62 -1.80 15.22 7.91
N GLU A 63 -1.46 14.61 9.03
CA GLU A 63 -0.40 15.06 9.92
C GLU A 63 0.95 15.05 9.19
N GLN A 64 1.64 16.18 9.20
CA GLN A 64 2.93 16.34 8.54
C GLN A 64 3.76 17.41 9.25
N GLN A 65 5.06 17.13 9.39
CA GLN A 65 6.01 18.07 10.01
C GLN A 65 6.96 18.59 8.94
N LEU A 66 6.92 19.90 8.68
CA LEU A 66 7.89 20.53 7.79
C LEU A 66 9.22 20.63 8.52
N VAL A 67 10.30 20.20 7.87
CA VAL A 67 11.65 20.16 8.44
C VAL A 67 12.63 20.96 7.58
N GLY A 68 13.41 21.80 8.24
CA GLY A 68 14.49 22.57 7.62
C GLY A 68 15.81 21.78 7.54
N PRO A 69 16.85 22.37 6.90
CA PRO A 69 18.13 21.69 6.72
C PRO A 69 18.82 21.26 8.02
N LYS A 70 18.64 21.99 9.12
CA LYS A 70 19.19 21.63 10.41
C LYS A 70 18.52 20.38 10.98
N GLU A 71 17.21 20.39 11.04
CA GLU A 71 16.41 19.26 11.56
C GLU A 71 16.63 18.01 10.73
N ILE A 72 16.73 18.14 9.40
CA ILE A 72 17.09 17.00 8.52
C ILE A 72 18.46 16.45 8.89
N SER A 73 19.45 17.32 9.14
CA SER A 73 20.80 16.88 9.53
C SER A 73 20.85 16.22 10.91
N ASP A 74 19.96 16.62 11.82
CA ASP A 74 19.84 16.06 13.16
C ASP A 74 19.16 14.68 13.11
N LEU A 75 18.15 14.52 12.25
CA LEU A 75 17.44 13.25 12.04
C LEU A 75 18.28 12.22 11.26
N GLU A 76 19.00 12.68 10.22
CA GLU A 76 19.82 11.85 9.34
C GLU A 76 21.22 12.44 9.13
N PRO A 77 22.14 12.30 10.09
CA PRO A 77 23.47 12.93 10.04
C PRO A 77 24.32 12.48 8.84
N ASN A 78 24.07 11.26 8.32
CA ASN A 78 24.80 10.70 7.20
C ASN A 78 24.27 11.12 5.82
N LEU A 79 23.17 11.85 5.77
CA LEU A 79 22.62 12.32 4.51
C LEU A 79 23.46 13.47 3.97
N LYS A 80 23.91 13.39 2.72
CA LYS A 80 24.66 14.50 2.07
C LYS A 80 23.81 15.77 2.04
N LYS A 81 24.41 16.91 2.41
CA LYS A 81 23.73 18.21 2.53
C LYS A 81 23.43 18.88 1.18
N PHE A 82 22.54 18.30 0.38
CA PHE A 82 22.05 18.87 -0.89
C PHE A 82 20.59 19.32 -0.83
N TYR A 83 19.93 19.07 0.28
CA TYR A 83 18.51 19.36 0.51
C TYR A 83 18.27 20.81 0.93
N HIS A 84 17.09 21.30 0.62
CA HIS A 84 16.61 22.64 0.97
C HIS A 84 15.53 22.62 2.04
N GLY A 85 14.83 21.52 2.17
CA GLY A 85 13.79 21.28 3.15
C GLY A 85 13.23 19.86 3.00
N GLY A 86 12.32 19.50 3.87
CA GLY A 86 11.69 18.19 3.89
C GLY A 86 10.33 18.21 4.57
N VAL A 87 9.68 17.09 4.54
CA VAL A 87 8.51 16.76 5.35
C VAL A 87 8.75 15.43 6.05
N PHE A 88 8.47 15.37 7.33
CA PHE A 88 8.59 14.20 8.17
C PHE A 88 7.21 13.73 8.62
N TYR A 89 6.99 12.41 8.53
CA TYR A 89 5.79 11.71 8.98
C TYR A 89 6.22 10.73 10.07
N ASP A 90 6.09 11.12 11.33
CA ASP A 90 6.57 10.35 12.49
C ASP A 90 5.81 9.05 12.72
N TYR A 91 4.52 9.00 12.33
CA TYR A 91 3.66 7.83 12.43
C TYR A 91 3.96 6.74 11.38
N ALA A 92 4.76 7.04 10.36
CA ALA A 92 5.07 6.10 9.30
C ALA A 92 5.93 4.92 9.78
N ARG A 93 5.77 3.79 9.12
CA ARG A 93 6.41 2.52 9.49
C ARG A 93 7.22 1.94 8.37
N HIS A 94 8.23 1.16 8.74
CA HIS A 94 9.14 0.48 7.82
C HIS A 94 9.09 -1.02 7.98
N ALA A 95 8.88 -1.73 6.88
CA ALA A 95 9.07 -3.17 6.80
C ALA A 95 10.56 -3.48 6.60
N ARG A 96 11.24 -3.99 7.62
CA ARG A 96 12.67 -4.37 7.53
C ARG A 96 12.89 -5.60 6.65
N ASN A 97 11.93 -6.50 6.63
CA ASN A 97 11.98 -7.69 5.80
C ASN A 97 10.57 -8.07 5.33
N PRO A 98 10.10 -7.51 4.19
CA PRO A 98 8.76 -7.76 3.66
C PRO A 98 8.48 -9.25 3.44
N LYS A 99 9.49 -10.02 3.01
CA LYS A 99 9.34 -11.47 2.80
C LYS A 99 9.01 -12.20 4.09
N LYS A 100 9.70 -11.89 5.20
CA LYS A 100 9.42 -12.51 6.50
C LYS A 100 8.04 -12.12 7.03
N ILE A 101 7.63 -10.86 6.84
CA ILE A 101 6.30 -10.40 7.20
C ILE A 101 5.25 -11.20 6.43
N LEU A 102 5.41 -11.34 5.11
CA LEU A 102 4.51 -12.14 4.28
C LEU A 102 4.42 -13.60 4.73
N ILE A 103 5.54 -14.22 5.08
CA ILE A 103 5.56 -15.60 5.59
C ILE A 103 4.75 -15.71 6.88
N LYS A 104 4.95 -14.81 7.85
CA LYS A 104 4.21 -14.81 9.11
C LYS A 104 2.71 -14.58 8.92
N LEU A 105 2.35 -13.67 8.01
CA LEU A 105 0.95 -13.45 7.61
C LEU A 105 0.34 -14.71 7.00
N PHE A 106 1.07 -15.38 6.15
CA PHE A 106 0.63 -16.62 5.51
C PHE A 106 0.47 -17.77 6.51
N GLU A 107 1.40 -17.93 7.44
CA GLU A 107 1.31 -18.90 8.52
C GLU A 107 0.08 -18.63 9.40
N ASN A 108 -0.16 -17.37 9.78
CA ASN A 108 -1.35 -16.99 10.54
C ASN A 108 -2.65 -17.30 9.77
N PHE A 109 -2.68 -17.01 8.47
CA PHE A 109 -3.80 -17.35 7.60
C PHE A 109 -4.10 -18.85 7.61
N LEU A 110 -3.07 -19.70 7.47
CA LEU A 110 -3.24 -21.17 7.51
C LEU A 110 -3.70 -21.65 8.89
N ASN A 111 -3.15 -21.09 9.97
CA ASN A 111 -3.53 -21.42 11.35
C ASN A 111 -4.99 -21.06 11.66
N LYS A 112 -5.52 -20.02 11.01
CA LYS A 112 -6.95 -19.64 11.08
C LYS A 112 -7.85 -20.48 10.16
N GLY A 113 -7.33 -21.54 9.55
CA GLY A 113 -8.10 -22.45 8.67
C GLY A 113 -8.15 -22.02 7.20
N GLY A 114 -7.36 -21.01 6.82
CA GLY A 114 -7.22 -20.61 5.42
C GLY A 114 -6.66 -21.72 4.56
N LYS A 115 -7.06 -21.77 3.28
CA LYS A 115 -6.59 -22.76 2.31
C LYS A 115 -5.80 -22.09 1.20
N PHE A 116 -4.64 -22.61 0.89
CA PHE A 116 -3.83 -22.16 -0.23
C PHE A 116 -3.85 -23.19 -1.35
N LEU A 117 -4.22 -22.75 -2.54
CA LEU A 117 -4.21 -23.56 -3.75
C LEU A 117 -3.31 -22.87 -4.80
N LYS A 118 -2.27 -23.58 -5.25
CA LYS A 118 -1.42 -23.10 -6.33
C LYS A 118 -2.02 -23.51 -7.67
N LEU A 119 -2.83 -22.62 -8.25
CA LEU A 119 -3.58 -22.88 -9.48
C LEU A 119 -3.29 -21.80 -10.52
N ASN A 120 -3.36 -22.20 -11.79
CA ASN A 120 -3.35 -21.26 -12.91
C ASN A 120 -4.79 -20.86 -13.25
N ILE A 121 -5.20 -19.68 -12.83
CA ILE A 121 -6.52 -19.15 -13.12
C ILE A 121 -6.55 -18.62 -14.55
N GLN A 122 -7.39 -19.21 -15.38
CA GLN A 122 -7.53 -18.84 -16.79
C GLN A 122 -8.67 -17.87 -17.02
N ASN A 123 -9.74 -17.98 -16.23
CA ASN A 123 -10.89 -17.12 -16.37
C ASN A 123 -11.52 -16.74 -15.04
N VAL A 124 -12.13 -15.57 -15.03
CA VAL A 124 -13.01 -15.09 -13.97
C VAL A 124 -14.32 -14.69 -14.64
N ASP A 125 -15.43 -15.19 -14.14
CA ASP A 125 -16.78 -14.82 -14.59
C ASP A 125 -17.75 -14.79 -13.39
N PHE A 126 -19.03 -14.62 -13.65
CA PHE A 126 -20.08 -14.70 -12.64
C PHE A 126 -21.10 -15.79 -13.00
N ASP A 127 -21.58 -16.49 -12.00
CA ASP A 127 -22.73 -17.37 -12.06
C ASP A 127 -23.80 -16.77 -11.14
N GLU A 128 -24.84 -16.24 -11.75
CA GLU A 128 -25.77 -15.32 -11.08
C GLU A 128 -25.01 -14.12 -10.51
N GLU A 129 -24.93 -13.98 -9.17
CA GLU A 129 -24.19 -12.91 -8.48
C GLU A 129 -22.88 -13.38 -7.86
N LYS A 130 -22.52 -14.69 -8.00
CA LYS A 130 -21.33 -15.26 -7.37
C LYS A 130 -20.14 -15.29 -8.31
N PRO A 131 -18.97 -14.80 -7.88
CA PRO A 131 -17.75 -14.88 -8.66
C PRO A 131 -17.28 -16.33 -8.84
N VAL A 132 -16.85 -16.66 -10.04
CA VAL A 132 -16.39 -17.98 -10.45
C VAL A 132 -14.97 -17.89 -10.99
N LEU A 133 -14.08 -18.72 -10.43
CA LEU A 133 -12.74 -18.92 -10.97
C LEU A 133 -12.70 -20.22 -11.77
N ARG A 134 -12.07 -20.18 -12.95
CA ARG A 134 -11.86 -21.34 -13.80
C ARG A 134 -10.38 -21.59 -14.05
N THR A 135 -10.00 -22.85 -13.89
CA THR A 135 -8.75 -23.40 -14.42
C THR A 135 -9.07 -24.23 -15.68
N GLU A 136 -8.12 -24.93 -16.22
CA GLU A 136 -8.33 -25.88 -17.34
C GLU A 136 -9.36 -26.97 -17.01
N THR A 137 -9.36 -27.46 -15.75
CA THR A 137 -10.10 -28.65 -15.36
C THR A 137 -11.09 -28.45 -14.23
N GLN A 138 -11.05 -27.29 -13.57
CA GLN A 138 -11.82 -27.06 -12.34
C GLN A 138 -12.54 -25.72 -12.36
N ARG A 139 -13.65 -25.67 -11.65
CA ARG A 139 -14.45 -24.49 -11.40
C ARG A 139 -14.64 -24.29 -9.90
N PHE A 140 -14.45 -23.06 -9.45
CA PHE A 140 -14.61 -22.66 -8.05
C PHE A 140 -15.59 -21.52 -7.96
N ILE A 141 -16.58 -21.61 -7.07
CA ILE A 141 -17.58 -20.58 -6.81
C ILE A 141 -17.32 -20.01 -5.42
N PHE A 142 -17.39 -18.70 -5.27
CA PHE A 142 -17.16 -18.01 -4.02
C PHE A 142 -18.26 -16.99 -3.76
N ASP A 143 -18.42 -16.60 -2.50
CA ASP A 143 -19.32 -15.51 -2.15
C ASP A 143 -18.68 -14.13 -2.44
N ARG A 144 -17.35 -14.06 -2.36
CA ARG A 144 -16.56 -12.85 -2.67
C ARG A 144 -15.22 -13.23 -3.29
N LEU A 145 -14.73 -12.39 -4.17
CA LEU A 145 -13.44 -12.54 -4.84
C LEU A 145 -12.62 -11.25 -4.70
N VAL A 146 -11.37 -11.40 -4.31
CA VAL A 146 -10.37 -10.30 -4.34
C VAL A 146 -9.31 -10.64 -5.37
N ILE A 147 -9.17 -9.79 -6.39
CA ILE A 147 -8.11 -9.90 -7.40
C ILE A 147 -6.92 -9.07 -6.92
N ALA A 148 -5.85 -9.72 -6.48
CA ALA A 148 -4.65 -9.10 -5.94
C ALA A 148 -3.38 -9.54 -6.70
N CYS A 149 -3.43 -9.56 -8.03
CA CYS A 149 -2.37 -10.04 -8.90
C CYS A 149 -1.39 -8.94 -9.34
N GLY A 150 -1.35 -7.79 -8.63
CA GLY A 150 -0.50 -6.65 -9.00
C GLY A 150 -0.82 -6.17 -10.43
N ALA A 151 0.20 -5.87 -11.22
CA ALA A 151 0.04 -5.43 -12.61
C ALA A 151 -0.69 -6.45 -13.51
N PHE A 152 -0.64 -7.74 -13.16
CA PHE A 152 -1.35 -8.79 -13.90
C PHE A 152 -2.86 -8.85 -13.63
N SER A 153 -3.38 -8.08 -12.66
CA SER A 153 -4.81 -8.02 -12.36
C SER A 153 -5.63 -7.65 -13.59
N LYS A 154 -5.11 -6.77 -14.44
CA LYS A 154 -5.76 -6.35 -15.68
C LYS A 154 -6.20 -7.52 -16.56
N ARG A 155 -5.39 -8.58 -16.67
CA ARG A 155 -5.73 -9.77 -17.48
C ARG A 155 -7.03 -10.44 -17.03
N LEU A 156 -7.36 -10.35 -15.75
CA LEU A 156 -8.56 -10.94 -15.19
C LEU A 156 -9.73 -9.93 -15.21
N THR A 157 -9.46 -8.66 -14.92
CA THR A 157 -10.50 -7.63 -14.91
C THR A 157 -11.02 -7.30 -16.30
N ASP A 158 -10.18 -7.35 -17.35
CA ASP A 158 -10.61 -7.19 -18.75
C ASP A 158 -11.68 -8.25 -19.14
N LYS A 159 -11.63 -9.45 -18.55
CA LYS A 159 -12.62 -10.52 -18.77
C LYS A 159 -13.95 -10.25 -18.09
N LEU A 160 -13.95 -9.38 -17.08
CA LEU A 160 -15.16 -8.90 -16.39
C LEU A 160 -15.68 -7.59 -17.01
N HIS A 161 -15.11 -7.15 -18.15
CA HIS A 161 -15.42 -5.87 -18.78
C HIS A 161 -15.11 -4.64 -17.89
N GLU A 162 -14.25 -4.84 -16.87
CA GLU A 162 -13.80 -3.82 -15.96
C GLU A 162 -12.38 -3.35 -16.36
N ASN A 163 -12.32 -2.15 -16.93
CA ASN A 163 -11.03 -1.61 -17.38
C ASN A 163 -10.30 -0.91 -16.22
N ILE A 164 -9.28 -1.56 -15.68
CA ILE A 164 -8.37 -0.96 -14.71
C ILE A 164 -7.13 -0.46 -15.44
N PRO A 165 -6.74 0.82 -15.33
CA PRO A 165 -5.60 1.39 -16.02
C PRO A 165 -4.27 0.97 -15.34
N LEU A 166 -3.98 -0.33 -15.38
CA LEU A 166 -2.71 -0.89 -14.94
C LEU A 166 -1.82 -1.17 -16.14
N ASP A 167 -0.56 -0.80 -16.01
CA ASP A 167 0.49 -1.12 -17.00
C ASP A 167 1.58 -1.94 -16.32
N THR A 168 2.18 -2.85 -17.09
CA THR A 168 3.36 -3.62 -16.67
C THR A 168 4.57 -2.99 -17.33
N GLU A 169 5.43 -2.35 -16.56
CA GLU A 169 6.76 -1.98 -17.02
C GLU A 169 7.67 -3.20 -17.22
#